data_5a1eae9fe35e6340845008db1352f911
#
_entry.id   5a1eae9fe35e6340845008db1352f911
#
_cell.length_a   1.000
_cell.length_b   1.000
_cell.length_c   1.000
_cell.angle_alpha   90.00
_cell.angle_beta   90.00
_cell.angle_gamma   90.00
#
_symmetry.space_group_name_H-M   'P 1'
#
loop_
_entity.id
_entity.type
_entity.pdbx_description
1 polymer ?
#
loop_
_entity_poly.entity_id
_entity_poly.type
_entity_poly.pdbx_seq_one_letter_code
_entity_poly.pdbx_strand_id
1 'polypeptide(L)'
;MYLASRLAGNLGLDEHTQTMVRSCAILHDAGHGPFSHVSEGVIDTSHEKLTYKLIKESQLGDILSEKFTIKEIITIISGKGPLGQIISGELDVDRMDYLLRDSYYTGVAYGVIDVERLIYNMKLEDRLLLKEKGVQAAESMLLARYFMYPSVYQHHTTRIVNSMFRRCLKKLIKNKIVNGNEIYKYDDTDIISAARLRKGYIRDIITRIDTRQLYKRVYSLKIDETINPKSLYKLELKINKIEAEIAEELGVHQDHLLVDIPEYPTFHEMTTPVSVNGDTVTLGDVSNLVKTLKDARFNHADLCIYLPEQYADHALKLNFQEYLEIPD
;
A
#
# COMPACT_ATOMS: atom_id res chain seq x y z
N MET A 1 12.31 6.84 10.69
CA MET A 1 13.62 7.19 11.28
C MET A 1 13.69 6.97 12.79
N TYR A 2 12.82 7.57 13.62
CA TYR A 2 12.90 7.43 15.10
C TYR A 2 12.90 5.96 15.56
N LEU A 3 11.93 5.17 15.13
CA LEU A 3 11.85 3.74 15.48
C LEU A 3 13.03 2.94 14.96
N ALA A 4 13.53 3.26 13.77
CA ALA A 4 14.76 2.65 13.23
C ALA A 4 15.98 2.92 14.12
N SER A 5 16.11 4.15 14.63
CA SER A 5 17.16 4.47 15.63
C SER A 5 17.02 3.66 16.92
N ARG A 6 15.79 3.55 17.44
CA ARG A 6 15.49 2.78 18.64
C ARG A 6 15.83 1.30 18.46
N LEU A 7 15.40 0.71 17.35
CA LEU A 7 15.68 -0.69 17.05
C LEU A 7 17.18 -0.93 16.83
N ALA A 8 17.84 -0.11 16.03
CA ALA A 8 19.28 -0.23 15.77
C ALA A 8 20.12 -0.13 17.06
N GLY A 9 19.75 0.79 17.98
CA GLY A 9 20.36 0.90 19.30
C GLY A 9 20.11 -0.33 20.18
N ASN A 10 18.88 -0.86 20.22
CA ASN A 10 18.53 -2.07 20.96
C ASN A 10 19.28 -3.32 20.45
N LEU A 11 19.52 -3.37 19.13
CA LEU A 11 20.28 -4.45 18.50
C LEU A 11 21.80 -4.35 18.75
N GLY A 12 22.29 -3.27 19.39
CA GLY A 12 23.70 -3.05 19.69
C GLY A 12 24.55 -2.78 18.45
N LEU A 13 23.96 -2.24 17.38
CA LEU A 13 24.70 -1.89 16.17
C LEU A 13 25.66 -0.74 16.45
N ASP A 14 26.83 -0.73 15.78
CA ASP A 14 27.77 0.38 15.85
C ASP A 14 27.21 1.67 15.25
N GLU A 15 27.80 2.82 15.55
CA GLU A 15 27.30 4.14 15.16
C GLU A 15 27.23 4.33 13.65
N HIS A 16 28.17 3.76 12.90
CA HIS A 16 28.16 3.82 11.44
C HIS A 16 26.96 3.08 10.86
N THR A 17 26.73 1.83 11.32
CA THR A 17 25.58 1.01 10.91
C THR A 17 24.25 1.61 11.35
N GLN A 18 24.17 2.17 12.58
CA GLN A 18 22.97 2.89 13.02
C GLN A 18 22.66 4.10 12.12
N THR A 19 23.69 4.85 11.70
CA THR A 19 23.52 6.00 10.79
C THR A 19 23.03 5.55 9.42
N MET A 20 23.58 4.43 8.92
CA MET A 20 23.13 3.84 7.65
C MET A 20 21.65 3.40 7.71
N VAL A 21 21.23 2.70 8.77
CA VAL A 21 19.84 2.28 8.96
C VAL A 21 18.90 3.48 9.06
N ARG A 22 19.29 4.54 9.77
CA ARG A 22 18.52 5.79 9.85
C ARG A 22 18.35 6.46 8.48
N SER A 23 19.43 6.51 7.70
CA SER A 23 19.39 7.06 6.34
C SER A 23 18.46 6.26 5.42
N CYS A 24 18.54 4.93 5.48
CA CYS A 24 17.64 4.06 4.74
C CYS A 24 16.17 4.26 5.16
N ALA A 25 15.90 4.38 6.47
CA ALA A 25 14.55 4.60 6.98
C ALA A 25 13.93 5.96 6.61
N ILE A 26 14.74 6.97 6.27
CA ILE A 26 14.23 8.25 5.74
C ILE A 26 13.96 8.13 4.23
N LEU A 27 14.81 7.39 3.52
CA LEU A 27 14.87 7.44 2.07
C LEU A 27 14.08 6.33 1.37
N HIS A 28 13.65 5.28 2.08
CA HIS A 28 13.03 4.10 1.44
C HIS A 28 11.83 4.45 0.57
N ASP A 29 11.06 5.46 0.96
CA ASP A 29 9.84 5.93 0.31
C ASP A 29 10.00 7.26 -0.46
N ALA A 30 11.25 7.74 -0.65
CA ALA A 30 11.51 9.02 -1.31
C ALA A 30 11.01 9.09 -2.78
N GLY A 31 10.76 7.95 -3.40
CA GLY A 31 10.24 7.84 -4.76
C GLY A 31 8.71 7.88 -4.88
N HIS A 32 7.97 7.95 -3.77
CA HIS A 32 6.52 8.11 -3.83
C HIS A 32 6.12 9.43 -4.51
N GLY A 33 5.13 9.34 -5.40
CA GLY A 33 4.45 10.51 -5.95
C GLY A 33 3.35 11.02 -5.02
N PRO A 34 2.63 12.06 -5.44
CA PRO A 34 1.48 12.60 -4.71
C PRO A 34 0.45 11.50 -4.42
N PHE A 35 -0.13 11.53 -3.22
CA PHE A 35 -1.07 10.51 -2.72
C PHE A 35 -0.49 9.08 -2.72
N SER A 36 0.84 8.94 -2.69
CA SER A 36 1.59 7.69 -2.48
C SER A 36 1.09 6.54 -3.37
N HIS A 37 0.63 5.45 -2.79
CA HIS A 37 0.15 4.26 -3.53
C HIS A 37 -1.01 4.53 -4.49
N VAL A 38 -1.78 5.61 -4.30
CA VAL A 38 -2.88 5.94 -5.23
C VAL A 38 -2.33 6.34 -6.59
N SER A 39 -1.20 7.07 -6.64
CA SER A 39 -0.55 7.46 -7.88
C SER A 39 0.18 6.30 -8.57
N GLU A 40 0.67 5.30 -7.84
CA GLU A 40 1.34 4.12 -8.41
C GLU A 40 0.44 3.32 -9.36
N GLY A 41 -0.85 3.20 -9.06
CA GLY A 41 -1.81 2.55 -9.95
C GLY A 41 -2.06 3.29 -11.28
N VAL A 42 -1.34 4.38 -11.54
CA VAL A 42 -1.50 5.23 -12.74
C VAL A 42 -0.22 5.35 -13.56
N ILE A 43 0.94 5.08 -12.95
CA ILE A 43 2.26 5.16 -13.58
C ILE A 43 2.85 3.76 -13.74
N ASP A 44 3.70 3.57 -14.77
CA ASP A 44 4.29 2.27 -15.10
C ASP A 44 5.55 1.95 -14.26
N THR A 45 5.84 2.76 -13.24
CA THR A 45 7.09 2.64 -12.46
C THR A 45 6.76 2.64 -10.97
N SER A 46 7.24 1.62 -10.24
CA SER A 46 7.05 1.57 -8.78
C SER A 46 7.87 2.63 -8.05
N HIS A 47 7.40 3.01 -6.83
CA HIS A 47 8.12 3.97 -5.99
C HIS A 47 9.53 3.49 -5.63
N GLU A 48 9.77 2.19 -5.46
CA GLU A 48 11.10 1.67 -5.17
C GLU A 48 12.08 1.96 -6.32
N LYS A 49 11.65 1.77 -7.58
CA LYS A 49 12.49 2.11 -8.75
C LYS A 49 12.78 3.59 -8.81
N LEU A 50 11.80 4.43 -8.50
CA LEU A 50 11.98 5.89 -8.43
C LEU A 50 12.89 6.27 -7.27
N THR A 51 12.74 5.66 -6.09
CA THR A 51 13.66 5.83 -4.95
C THR A 51 15.10 5.47 -5.34
N TYR A 52 15.31 4.34 -6.01
CA TYR A 52 16.66 3.94 -6.46
C TYR A 52 17.24 4.91 -7.48
N LYS A 53 16.42 5.41 -8.39
CA LYS A 53 16.81 6.45 -9.35
C LYS A 53 17.23 7.73 -8.64
N LEU A 54 16.41 8.22 -7.71
CA LEU A 54 16.71 9.41 -6.92
C LEU A 54 18.03 9.26 -6.15
N ILE A 55 18.24 8.14 -5.48
CA ILE A 55 19.47 7.86 -4.73
C ILE A 55 20.69 7.79 -5.65
N LYS A 56 20.56 7.29 -6.88
CA LYS A 56 21.69 7.14 -7.80
C LYS A 56 22.02 8.39 -8.61
N GLU A 57 21.01 9.17 -8.97
CA GLU A 57 21.10 10.19 -10.00
C GLU A 57 20.91 11.63 -9.47
N SER A 58 20.85 11.82 -8.16
CA SER A 58 20.69 13.13 -7.55
C SER A 58 21.77 13.43 -6.51
N GLN A 59 21.80 14.67 -6.00
CA GLN A 59 22.69 15.07 -4.90
C GLN A 59 22.59 14.18 -3.65
N LEU A 60 21.49 13.45 -3.47
CA LEU A 60 21.37 12.46 -2.40
C LEU A 60 22.43 11.36 -2.52
N GLY A 61 22.71 10.91 -3.73
CA GLY A 61 23.77 9.93 -3.98
C GLY A 61 25.15 10.45 -3.62
N ASP A 62 25.45 11.70 -3.95
CA ASP A 62 26.73 12.34 -3.62
C ASP A 62 26.91 12.41 -2.09
N ILE A 63 25.89 12.91 -1.37
CA ILE A 63 25.92 13.03 0.09
C ILE A 63 26.06 11.66 0.77
N LEU A 64 25.29 10.66 0.31
CA LEU A 64 25.36 9.30 0.86
C LEU A 64 26.71 8.65 0.59
N SER A 65 27.32 8.90 -0.56
CA SER A 65 28.61 8.33 -0.98
C SER A 65 29.79 8.82 -0.15
N GLU A 66 29.63 9.91 0.60
CA GLU A 66 30.65 10.36 1.56
C GLU A 66 30.85 9.35 2.72
N LYS A 67 29.85 8.53 3.04
CA LYS A 67 29.85 7.63 4.19
C LYS A 67 29.51 6.19 3.87
N PHE A 68 28.77 5.93 2.81
CA PHE A 68 28.21 4.61 2.48
C PHE A 68 28.39 4.31 1.00
N THR A 69 28.36 3.02 0.63
CA THR A 69 28.20 2.67 -0.78
C THR A 69 26.71 2.72 -1.15
N ILE A 70 26.41 3.29 -2.32
CA ILE A 70 25.03 3.36 -2.84
C ILE A 70 24.42 1.94 -2.96
N LYS A 71 25.25 0.94 -3.27
CA LYS A 71 24.81 -0.46 -3.34
C LYS A 71 24.30 -0.98 -2.00
N GLU A 72 24.98 -0.66 -0.89
CA GLU A 72 24.54 -1.05 0.46
C GLU A 72 23.21 -0.39 0.82
N ILE A 73 23.09 0.93 0.60
CA ILE A 73 21.85 1.67 0.85
C ILE A 73 20.67 1.03 0.08
N ILE A 74 20.83 0.78 -1.23
CA ILE A 74 19.78 0.17 -2.05
C ILE A 74 19.46 -1.26 -1.58
N THR A 75 20.47 -2.03 -1.17
CA THR A 75 20.27 -3.39 -0.64
C THR A 75 19.41 -3.37 0.62
N ILE A 76 19.69 -2.46 1.55
CA ILE A 76 18.92 -2.31 2.80
C ILE A 76 17.49 -1.82 2.51
N ILE A 77 17.33 -0.77 1.70
CA ILE A 77 16.00 -0.24 1.34
C ILE A 77 15.14 -1.32 0.65
N SER A 78 15.76 -2.19 -0.16
CA SER A 78 15.05 -3.31 -0.82
C SER A 78 14.71 -4.48 0.11
N GLY A 79 14.85 -4.34 1.42
CA GLY A 79 14.54 -5.39 2.41
C GLY A 79 15.52 -6.56 2.42
N LYS A 80 16.66 -6.46 1.72
CA LYS A 80 17.62 -7.57 1.59
C LYS A 80 18.62 -7.58 2.73
N GLY A 81 18.93 -8.79 3.21
CA GLY A 81 19.86 -9.01 4.30
C GLY A 81 19.29 -8.63 5.67
N PRO A 82 20.05 -8.85 6.74
CA PRO A 82 19.56 -8.64 8.11
C PRO A 82 19.15 -7.20 8.41
N LEU A 83 19.90 -6.22 7.92
CA LEU A 83 19.58 -4.80 8.10
C LEU A 83 18.39 -4.35 7.26
N GLY A 84 18.18 -4.96 6.08
CA GLY A 84 17.02 -4.66 5.23
C GLY A 84 15.70 -5.04 5.89
N GLN A 85 15.69 -6.12 6.67
CA GLN A 85 14.50 -6.56 7.40
C GLN A 85 14.06 -5.58 8.50
N ILE A 86 14.95 -4.68 8.95
CA ILE A 86 14.59 -3.59 9.87
C ILE A 86 13.64 -2.60 9.18
N ILE A 87 13.86 -2.33 7.88
CA ILE A 87 13.14 -1.30 7.11
C ILE A 87 11.94 -1.88 6.38
N SER A 88 12.12 -3.06 5.76
CA SER A 88 11.12 -3.70 4.90
C SER A 88 11.11 -5.22 5.15
N GLY A 89 10.56 -5.63 6.27
CA GLY A 89 10.39 -7.02 6.71
C GLY A 89 8.95 -7.32 7.08
N GLU A 90 8.70 -8.43 7.76
CA GLU A 90 7.35 -8.79 8.23
C GLU A 90 6.94 -8.02 9.49
N LEU A 91 7.90 -7.70 10.37
CA LEU A 91 7.70 -6.91 11.60
C LEU A 91 8.69 -5.74 11.58
N ASP A 92 8.62 -4.90 10.57
CA ASP A 92 9.54 -3.80 10.34
C ASP A 92 9.12 -2.49 11.04
N VAL A 93 10.04 -1.54 11.06
CA VAL A 93 9.81 -0.25 11.71
C VAL A 93 8.87 0.66 10.92
N ASP A 94 8.73 0.44 9.62
CA ASP A 94 7.79 1.19 8.80
C ASP A 94 6.35 0.83 9.16
N ARG A 95 6.04 -0.46 9.27
CA ARG A 95 4.73 -0.93 9.75
C ARG A 95 4.42 -0.45 11.16
N MET A 96 5.41 -0.48 12.07
CA MET A 96 5.24 0.06 13.42
C MET A 96 4.91 1.56 13.39
N ASP A 97 5.55 2.32 12.51
CA ASP A 97 5.34 3.76 12.38
C ASP A 97 3.97 4.08 11.78
N TYR A 98 3.65 3.52 10.62
CA TYR A 98 2.42 3.90 9.96
C TYR A 98 1.17 3.45 10.70
N LEU A 99 1.17 2.29 11.36
CA LEU A 99 0.02 1.85 12.18
C LEU A 99 -0.29 2.86 13.30
N LEU A 100 0.72 3.31 14.03
CA LEU A 100 0.55 4.31 15.09
C LEU A 100 0.11 5.65 14.51
N ARG A 101 0.77 6.12 13.48
CA ARG A 101 0.55 7.43 12.87
C ARG A 101 -0.82 7.51 12.19
N ASP A 102 -1.20 6.48 11.42
CA ASP A 102 -2.48 6.43 10.74
C ASP A 102 -3.64 6.30 11.74
N SER A 103 -3.46 5.50 12.81
CA SER A 103 -4.41 5.43 13.92
C SER A 103 -4.64 6.82 14.53
N TYR A 104 -3.57 7.55 14.81
CA TYR A 104 -3.65 8.90 15.38
C TYR A 104 -4.38 9.88 14.47
N TYR A 105 -4.00 9.96 13.19
CA TYR A 105 -4.58 10.95 12.26
C TYR A 105 -5.99 10.60 11.78
N THR A 106 -6.34 9.32 11.73
CA THR A 106 -7.70 8.90 11.35
C THR A 106 -8.67 8.83 12.52
N GLY A 107 -8.16 8.87 13.76
CA GLY A 107 -8.96 8.72 14.97
C GLY A 107 -9.47 7.29 15.21
N VAL A 108 -8.90 6.30 14.53
CA VAL A 108 -9.25 4.88 14.65
C VAL A 108 -8.36 4.23 15.71
N ALA A 109 -8.92 3.61 16.72
CA ALA A 109 -8.16 3.07 17.85
C ALA A 109 -7.44 1.73 17.56
N TYR A 110 -7.58 1.15 16.38
CA TYR A 110 -7.06 -0.20 16.07
C TYR A 110 -5.55 -0.27 15.84
N GLY A 111 -4.90 0.83 15.46
CA GLY A 111 -3.46 0.86 15.18
C GLY A 111 -2.57 1.08 16.41
N VAL A 112 -3.11 1.07 17.60
CA VAL A 112 -2.31 1.22 18.84
C VAL A 112 -1.62 -0.09 19.20
N ILE A 113 -0.28 -0.09 19.13
CA ILE A 113 0.58 -1.25 19.34
C ILE A 113 1.68 -0.97 20.34
N ASP A 114 2.18 -2.01 21.05
CA ASP A 114 3.30 -1.92 21.97
C ASP A 114 4.65 -2.04 21.22
N VAL A 115 5.05 -0.94 20.58
CA VAL A 115 6.29 -0.86 19.78
C VAL A 115 7.54 -1.08 20.65
N GLU A 116 7.54 -0.56 21.87
CA GLU A 116 8.70 -0.71 22.77
C GLU A 116 8.94 -2.18 23.12
N ARG A 117 7.88 -2.93 23.36
CA ARG A 117 7.97 -4.36 23.62
C ARG A 117 8.42 -5.16 22.40
N LEU A 118 7.98 -4.77 21.21
CA LEU A 118 8.46 -5.36 19.96
C LEU A 118 9.95 -5.12 19.80
N ILE A 119 10.40 -3.86 19.83
CA ILE A 119 11.80 -3.47 19.68
C ILE A 119 12.69 -4.19 20.69
N TYR A 120 12.29 -4.22 21.98
CA TYR A 120 13.08 -4.86 23.03
C TYR A 120 13.26 -6.37 22.82
N ASN A 121 12.27 -7.02 22.21
CA ASN A 121 12.30 -8.46 21.96
C ASN A 121 12.81 -8.83 20.56
N MET A 122 13.33 -7.90 19.78
CA MET A 122 14.04 -8.22 18.54
C MET A 122 15.52 -8.50 18.81
N LYS A 123 16.12 -9.38 18.04
CA LYS A 123 17.55 -9.63 17.97
C LYS A 123 18.00 -9.81 16.52
N LEU A 124 19.26 -9.48 16.24
CA LEU A 124 19.87 -9.61 14.93
C LEU A 124 20.94 -10.70 14.99
N GLU A 125 20.84 -11.65 14.10
CA GLU A 125 21.83 -12.69 13.84
C GLU A 125 22.13 -12.69 12.31
N ASP A 126 22.02 -13.82 11.63
CA ASP A 126 22.02 -13.92 10.17
C ASP A 126 20.77 -13.27 9.54
N ARG A 127 19.75 -13.06 10.37
CA ARG A 127 18.48 -12.39 10.06
C ARG A 127 17.92 -11.68 11.29
N LEU A 128 16.90 -10.85 11.09
CA LEU A 128 16.14 -10.27 12.19
C LEU A 128 15.20 -11.33 12.78
N LEU A 129 15.29 -11.57 14.08
CA LEU A 129 14.50 -12.56 14.81
C LEU A 129 13.67 -11.89 15.90
N LEU A 130 12.51 -12.45 16.17
CA LEU A 130 11.72 -12.14 17.36
C LEU A 130 12.07 -13.13 18.48
N LYS A 131 12.29 -12.67 19.70
CA LYS A 131 12.40 -13.53 20.88
C LYS A 131 11.01 -14.04 21.25
N GLU A 132 10.90 -15.23 21.82
CA GLU A 132 9.63 -15.84 22.25
C GLU A 132 8.75 -14.89 23.08
N LYS A 133 9.35 -14.12 24.00
CA LYS A 133 8.66 -13.13 24.84
C LYS A 133 8.04 -11.96 24.06
N GLY A 134 8.40 -11.80 22.81
CA GLY A 134 7.85 -10.79 21.89
C GLY A 134 6.63 -11.26 21.10
N VAL A 135 6.30 -12.55 21.11
CA VAL A 135 5.22 -13.14 20.29
C VAL A 135 3.88 -12.41 20.50
N GLN A 136 3.47 -12.15 21.73
CA GLN A 136 2.22 -11.45 22.03
C GLN A 136 2.18 -10.02 21.47
N ALA A 137 3.32 -9.32 21.48
CA ALA A 137 3.40 -7.97 20.89
C ALA A 137 3.31 -8.02 19.35
N ALA A 138 3.90 -9.05 18.74
CA ALA A 138 3.75 -9.30 17.30
C ALA A 138 2.31 -9.65 16.92
N GLU A 139 1.66 -10.52 17.68
CA GLU A 139 0.22 -10.85 17.52
C GLU A 139 -0.65 -9.59 17.58
N SER A 140 -0.39 -8.71 18.56
CA SER A 140 -1.10 -7.43 18.71
C SER A 140 -0.90 -6.52 17.50
N MET A 141 0.33 -6.42 16.98
CA MET A 141 0.63 -5.63 15.78
C MET A 141 -0.07 -6.18 14.53
N LEU A 142 -0.07 -7.49 14.32
CA LEU A 142 -0.73 -8.12 13.18
C LEU A 142 -2.25 -7.99 13.27
N LEU A 143 -2.81 -8.09 14.46
CA LEU A 143 -4.24 -7.87 14.70
C LEU A 143 -4.62 -6.40 14.47
N ALA A 144 -3.79 -5.46 14.93
CA ALA A 144 -3.97 -4.04 14.66
C ALA A 144 -3.99 -3.76 13.14
N ARG A 145 -3.03 -4.29 12.40
CA ARG A 145 -2.99 -4.19 10.94
C ARG A 145 -4.24 -4.79 10.30
N TYR A 146 -4.65 -5.98 10.71
CA TYR A 146 -5.86 -6.64 10.20
C TYR A 146 -7.11 -5.74 10.36
N PHE A 147 -7.29 -5.08 11.49
CA PHE A 147 -8.42 -4.17 11.72
C PHE A 147 -8.28 -2.82 11.00
N MET A 148 -7.06 -2.32 10.82
CA MET A 148 -6.82 -1.08 10.08
C MET A 148 -7.18 -1.22 8.59
N TYR A 149 -7.03 -2.42 8.00
CA TYR A 149 -7.37 -2.65 6.60
C TYR A 149 -8.83 -2.28 6.28
N PRO A 150 -9.87 -2.91 6.86
CA PRO A 150 -11.27 -2.57 6.57
C PRO A 150 -11.68 -1.20 7.08
N SER A 151 -11.05 -0.71 8.15
CA SER A 151 -11.45 0.52 8.82
C SER A 151 -10.88 1.77 8.15
N VAL A 152 -9.71 1.67 7.51
CA VAL A 152 -8.98 2.79 6.91
C VAL A 152 -8.60 2.51 5.46
N TYR A 153 -7.68 1.55 5.22
CA TYR A 153 -7.04 1.38 3.91
C TYR A 153 -7.99 0.85 2.85
N GLN A 154 -8.85 -0.10 3.20
CA GLN A 154 -9.84 -0.72 2.32
C GLN A 154 -11.28 -0.28 2.64
N HIS A 155 -11.45 0.79 3.44
CA HIS A 155 -12.78 1.32 3.71
C HIS A 155 -13.44 1.74 2.40
N HIS A 156 -14.73 1.40 2.24
CA HIS A 156 -15.45 1.62 0.96
C HIS A 156 -15.35 3.07 0.45
N THR A 157 -15.44 4.05 1.34
CA THR A 157 -15.32 5.47 0.95
C THR A 157 -13.91 5.79 0.45
N THR A 158 -12.87 5.29 1.13
CA THR A 158 -11.47 5.44 0.73
C THR A 158 -11.24 4.86 -0.67
N ARG A 159 -11.73 3.65 -0.92
CA ARG A 159 -11.61 2.98 -2.23
C ARG A 159 -12.30 3.75 -3.34
N ILE A 160 -13.52 4.28 -3.09
CA ILE A 160 -14.24 5.11 -4.07
C ILE A 160 -13.43 6.36 -4.41
N VAL A 161 -12.96 7.10 -3.38
CA VAL A 161 -12.15 8.31 -3.58
C VAL A 161 -10.87 8.01 -4.35
N ASN A 162 -10.16 6.94 -3.98
CA ASN A 162 -8.93 6.51 -4.65
C ASN A 162 -9.19 6.19 -6.13
N SER A 163 -10.27 5.48 -6.46
CA SER A 163 -10.63 5.14 -7.84
C SER A 163 -11.01 6.37 -8.65
N MET A 164 -11.77 7.30 -8.07
CA MET A 164 -12.10 8.59 -8.68
C MET A 164 -10.84 9.42 -8.93
N PHE A 165 -9.95 9.50 -7.93
CA PHE A 165 -8.71 10.25 -8.05
C PHE A 165 -7.74 9.65 -9.07
N ARG A 166 -7.56 8.32 -9.08
CA ARG A 166 -6.77 7.61 -10.10
C ARG A 166 -7.26 7.95 -11.52
N ARG A 167 -8.57 7.98 -11.76
CA ARG A 167 -9.14 8.38 -13.04
C ARG A 167 -8.82 9.83 -13.38
N CYS A 168 -8.91 10.73 -12.41
CA CYS A 168 -8.51 12.13 -12.57
C CYS A 168 -7.04 12.26 -12.97
N LEU A 169 -6.15 11.61 -12.23
CA LEU A 169 -4.71 11.64 -12.48
C LEU A 169 -4.33 11.02 -13.83
N LYS A 170 -4.94 9.88 -14.21
CA LYS A 170 -4.79 9.28 -15.57
C LYS A 170 -5.11 10.31 -16.67
N LYS A 171 -6.18 11.10 -16.50
CA LYS A 171 -6.55 12.15 -17.47
C LYS A 171 -5.57 13.32 -17.47
N LEU A 172 -5.07 13.73 -16.32
CA LEU A 172 -4.04 14.78 -16.22
C LEU A 172 -2.76 14.37 -16.96
N ILE A 173 -2.32 13.13 -16.78
CA ILE A 173 -1.14 12.58 -17.46
C ILE A 173 -1.39 12.42 -18.97
N LYS A 174 -2.52 11.83 -19.36
CA LYS A 174 -2.90 11.66 -20.78
C LYS A 174 -2.94 13.00 -21.52
N ASN A 175 -3.42 14.05 -20.87
CA ASN A 175 -3.50 15.40 -21.43
C ASN A 175 -2.17 16.18 -21.30
N LYS A 176 -1.08 15.54 -20.85
CA LYS A 176 0.27 16.13 -20.68
C LYS A 176 0.27 17.35 -19.73
N ILE A 177 -0.64 17.40 -18.76
CA ILE A 177 -0.71 18.43 -17.73
C ILE A 177 0.25 18.07 -16.59
N VAL A 178 0.36 16.79 -16.28
CA VAL A 178 1.29 16.20 -15.30
C VAL A 178 2.21 15.24 -16.06
N ASN A 179 3.51 15.30 -15.76
CA ASN A 179 4.47 14.36 -16.31
C ASN A 179 4.54 13.11 -15.41
N GLY A 180 3.95 12.00 -15.83
CA GLY A 180 3.96 10.75 -15.09
C GLY A 180 5.35 10.18 -14.81
N ASN A 181 6.34 10.41 -15.70
CA ASN A 181 7.72 9.95 -15.52
C ASN A 181 8.49 10.72 -14.43
N GLU A 182 7.98 11.88 -14.04
CA GLU A 182 8.54 12.75 -13.02
C GLU A 182 7.56 13.01 -11.89
N ILE A 183 6.64 12.07 -11.65
CA ILE A 183 5.55 12.20 -10.68
C ILE A 183 6.07 12.55 -9.27
N TYR A 184 7.23 12.04 -8.90
CA TYR A 184 7.92 12.31 -7.62
C TYR A 184 8.36 13.78 -7.42
N LYS A 185 8.25 14.62 -8.45
CA LYS A 185 8.53 16.06 -8.36
C LYS A 185 7.31 16.90 -7.95
N TYR A 186 6.13 16.31 -7.93
CA TYR A 186 4.88 16.97 -7.56
C TYR A 186 4.50 16.59 -6.14
N ASP A 187 3.83 17.50 -5.45
CA ASP A 187 3.13 17.22 -4.20
C ASP A 187 1.61 17.07 -4.42
N ASP A 188 0.88 16.75 -3.34
CA ASP A 188 -0.58 16.58 -3.37
C ASP A 188 -1.28 17.85 -3.83
N THR A 189 -0.77 19.02 -3.39
CA THR A 189 -1.33 20.33 -3.71
C THR A 189 -1.18 20.65 -5.20
N ASP A 190 -0.05 20.29 -5.82
CA ASP A 190 0.18 20.48 -7.24
C ASP A 190 -0.88 19.77 -8.08
N ILE A 191 -1.15 18.50 -7.76
CA ILE A 191 -2.12 17.69 -8.51
C ILE A 191 -3.55 18.18 -8.32
N ILE A 192 -3.94 18.47 -7.09
CA ILE A 192 -5.28 19.01 -6.79
C ILE A 192 -5.48 20.37 -7.47
N SER A 193 -4.49 21.25 -7.41
CA SER A 193 -4.56 22.57 -8.04
C SER A 193 -4.62 22.46 -9.57
N ALA A 194 -3.79 21.59 -10.16
CA ALA A 194 -3.83 21.30 -11.59
C ALA A 194 -5.20 20.79 -12.04
N ALA A 195 -5.83 19.89 -11.27
CA ALA A 195 -7.16 19.36 -11.55
C ALA A 195 -8.26 20.45 -11.44
N ARG A 196 -8.23 21.24 -10.38
CA ARG A 196 -9.20 22.32 -10.14
C ARG A 196 -9.19 23.42 -11.19
N LEU A 197 -8.06 23.65 -11.86
CA LEU A 197 -7.92 24.63 -12.94
C LEU A 197 -8.41 24.12 -14.31
N ARG A 198 -8.80 22.85 -14.44
CA ARG A 198 -9.29 22.29 -15.72
C ARG A 198 -10.78 22.49 -15.91
N LYS A 199 -11.26 22.16 -17.12
CA LYS A 199 -12.68 22.11 -17.47
C LYS A 199 -13.09 20.67 -17.79
N GLY A 200 -14.39 20.43 -17.92
CA GLY A 200 -14.93 19.12 -18.27
C GLY A 200 -14.75 18.08 -17.17
N TYR A 201 -14.54 16.82 -17.55
CA TYR A 201 -14.50 15.68 -16.65
C TYR A 201 -13.50 15.83 -15.48
N ILE A 202 -12.31 16.34 -15.75
CA ILE A 202 -11.29 16.52 -14.69
C ILE A 202 -11.79 17.46 -13.60
N ARG A 203 -12.44 18.56 -14.01
CA ARG A 203 -13.03 19.52 -13.06
C ARG A 203 -14.22 18.91 -12.32
N ASP A 204 -15.09 18.17 -13.03
CA ASP A 204 -16.24 17.52 -12.39
C ASP A 204 -15.81 16.53 -11.32
N ILE A 205 -14.90 15.61 -11.65
CA ILE A 205 -14.48 14.55 -10.70
C ILE A 205 -13.75 15.11 -9.46
N ILE A 206 -12.89 16.13 -9.64
CA ILE A 206 -12.21 16.74 -8.48
C ILE A 206 -13.20 17.55 -7.62
N THR A 207 -14.17 18.22 -8.23
CA THR A 207 -15.23 18.94 -7.52
C THR A 207 -16.09 17.98 -6.70
N ARG A 208 -16.42 16.81 -7.25
CA ARG A 208 -17.16 15.77 -6.53
C ARG A 208 -16.40 15.26 -5.31
N ILE A 209 -15.09 15.08 -5.41
CA ILE A 209 -14.25 14.72 -4.28
C ILE A 209 -14.25 15.84 -3.24
N ASP A 210 -14.02 17.08 -3.64
CA ASP A 210 -14.01 18.26 -2.76
C ASP A 210 -15.32 18.46 -1.99
N THR A 211 -16.45 18.17 -2.65
CA THR A 211 -17.80 18.35 -2.08
C THR A 211 -18.41 17.06 -1.52
N ARG A 212 -17.64 15.96 -1.48
CA ARG A 212 -18.09 14.62 -1.04
C ARG A 212 -19.30 14.06 -1.80
N GLN A 213 -19.50 14.47 -3.06
CA GLN A 213 -20.47 13.88 -3.99
C GLN A 213 -19.89 12.67 -4.69
N LEU A 214 -19.50 11.67 -3.87
CA LEU A 214 -18.76 10.51 -4.32
C LEU A 214 -19.64 9.59 -5.18
N TYR A 215 -18.97 8.79 -6.02
CA TYR A 215 -19.63 7.71 -6.76
C TYR A 215 -20.23 6.69 -5.80
N LYS A 216 -21.18 5.91 -6.29
CA LYS A 216 -21.85 4.83 -5.54
C LYS A 216 -21.31 3.49 -5.99
N ARG A 217 -21.15 2.56 -5.04
CA ARG A 217 -20.84 1.17 -5.33
C ARG A 217 -22.13 0.51 -5.85
N VAL A 218 -22.11 0.11 -7.11
CA VAL A 218 -23.27 -0.53 -7.79
C VAL A 218 -23.12 -2.04 -7.88
N TYR A 219 -21.88 -2.55 -7.75
CA TYR A 219 -21.59 -3.98 -7.74
C TYR A 219 -20.42 -4.28 -6.80
N SER A 220 -20.44 -5.48 -6.22
CA SER A 220 -19.35 -6.02 -5.39
C SER A 220 -19.28 -7.52 -5.59
N LEU A 221 -18.07 -8.02 -5.89
CA LEU A 221 -17.76 -9.43 -5.98
C LEU A 221 -16.65 -9.76 -4.99
N LYS A 222 -16.92 -10.67 -4.07
CA LYS A 222 -15.92 -11.10 -3.07
C LYS A 222 -14.82 -11.90 -3.75
N ILE A 223 -13.58 -11.54 -3.48
CA ILE A 223 -12.40 -12.31 -3.86
C ILE A 223 -12.07 -13.26 -2.71
N ASP A 224 -11.85 -14.52 -3.02
CA ASP A 224 -11.46 -15.54 -2.06
C ASP A 224 -10.27 -16.38 -2.59
N GLU A 225 -9.91 -17.43 -1.87
CA GLU A 225 -8.78 -18.30 -2.20
C GLU A 225 -8.96 -19.15 -3.46
N THR A 226 -10.19 -19.30 -3.97
CA THR A 226 -10.48 -20.04 -5.20
C THR A 226 -10.07 -19.24 -6.44
N ILE A 227 -10.04 -17.91 -6.33
CA ILE A 227 -9.66 -17.04 -7.42
C ILE A 227 -8.14 -16.99 -7.57
N ASN A 228 -7.66 -17.37 -8.75
CA ASN A 228 -6.23 -17.35 -9.04
C ASN A 228 -5.73 -15.90 -9.20
N PRO A 229 -4.61 -15.49 -8.53
CA PRO A 229 -4.01 -14.16 -8.71
C PRO A 229 -3.76 -13.78 -10.16
N LYS A 230 -3.40 -14.75 -11.02
CA LYS A 230 -3.21 -14.53 -12.46
C LYS A 230 -4.50 -14.14 -13.18
N SER A 231 -5.66 -14.57 -12.69
CA SER A 231 -6.96 -14.18 -13.25
C SER A 231 -7.28 -12.72 -12.95
N LEU A 232 -7.01 -12.26 -11.73
CA LEU A 232 -7.14 -10.83 -11.39
C LEU A 232 -6.20 -9.95 -12.22
N TYR A 233 -4.95 -10.37 -12.40
CA TYR A 233 -4.01 -9.64 -13.25
C TYR A 233 -4.47 -9.57 -14.71
N LYS A 234 -5.01 -10.67 -15.26
CA LYS A 234 -5.58 -10.65 -16.62
C LYS A 234 -6.79 -9.72 -16.74
N LEU A 235 -7.63 -9.68 -15.69
CA LEU A 235 -8.76 -8.76 -15.60
C LEU A 235 -8.28 -7.31 -15.60
N GLU A 236 -7.25 -7.01 -14.83
CA GLU A 236 -6.63 -5.67 -14.75
C GLU A 236 -6.12 -5.21 -16.12
N LEU A 237 -5.50 -6.08 -16.89
CA LEU A 237 -5.05 -5.78 -18.25
C LEU A 237 -6.22 -5.45 -19.23
N LYS A 238 -7.40 -6.00 -18.97
CA LYS A 238 -8.62 -5.80 -19.79
C LYS A 238 -9.52 -4.68 -19.25
N ILE A 239 -9.18 -4.04 -18.12
CA ILE A 239 -10.07 -3.13 -17.38
C ILE A 239 -10.68 -2.04 -18.27
N ASN A 240 -9.89 -1.42 -19.15
CA ASN A 240 -10.38 -0.37 -20.03
C ASN A 240 -11.43 -0.87 -21.04
N LYS A 241 -11.30 -2.12 -21.50
CA LYS A 241 -12.25 -2.76 -22.40
C LYS A 241 -13.55 -3.07 -21.65
N ILE A 242 -13.45 -3.68 -20.49
CA ILE A 242 -14.58 -4.02 -19.62
C ILE A 242 -15.37 -2.76 -19.24
N GLU A 243 -14.68 -1.70 -18.85
CA GLU A 243 -15.30 -0.42 -18.54
C GLU A 243 -16.04 0.17 -19.75
N ALA A 244 -15.50 0.02 -20.97
CA ALA A 244 -16.14 0.51 -22.19
C ALA A 244 -17.41 -0.29 -22.52
N GLU A 245 -17.36 -1.62 -22.45
CA GLU A 245 -18.48 -2.50 -22.74
C GLU A 245 -19.64 -2.28 -21.75
N ILE A 246 -19.35 -2.23 -20.44
CA ILE A 246 -20.36 -1.95 -19.42
C ILE A 246 -20.94 -0.53 -19.60
N ALA A 247 -20.10 0.45 -19.87
CA ALA A 247 -20.55 1.83 -20.05
C ALA A 247 -21.48 2.00 -21.27
N GLU A 248 -21.19 1.30 -22.37
CA GLU A 248 -22.02 1.28 -23.58
C GLU A 248 -23.39 0.67 -23.26
N GLU A 249 -23.45 -0.48 -22.58
CA GLU A 249 -24.70 -1.13 -22.21
C GLU A 249 -25.55 -0.27 -21.26
N LEU A 250 -24.91 0.44 -20.35
CA LEU A 250 -25.60 1.36 -19.43
C LEU A 250 -25.97 2.71 -20.06
N GLY A 251 -25.51 3.00 -21.27
CA GLY A 251 -25.70 4.30 -21.92
C GLY A 251 -25.00 5.45 -21.19
N VAL A 252 -23.85 5.20 -20.52
CA VAL A 252 -23.09 6.20 -19.80
C VAL A 252 -21.72 6.42 -20.45
N HIS A 253 -21.12 7.58 -20.22
CA HIS A 253 -19.75 7.80 -20.71
C HIS A 253 -18.76 6.93 -19.94
N GLN A 254 -17.83 6.27 -20.62
CA GLN A 254 -16.85 5.33 -20.04
C GLN A 254 -16.09 5.93 -18.85
N ASP A 255 -15.77 7.22 -18.88
CA ASP A 255 -15.04 7.86 -17.79
C ASP A 255 -15.80 7.86 -16.46
N HIS A 256 -17.12 7.69 -16.48
CA HIS A 256 -17.95 7.63 -15.29
C HIS A 256 -18.05 6.23 -14.68
N LEU A 257 -17.63 5.20 -15.39
CA LEU A 257 -17.61 3.84 -14.86
C LEU A 257 -16.21 3.51 -14.36
N LEU A 258 -16.11 3.08 -13.10
CA LEU A 258 -14.85 2.73 -12.47
C LEU A 258 -14.91 1.30 -11.96
N VAL A 259 -14.05 0.43 -12.49
CA VAL A 259 -13.83 -0.92 -11.97
C VAL A 259 -12.62 -0.86 -11.04
N ASP A 260 -12.80 -1.29 -9.81
CA ASP A 260 -11.79 -1.29 -8.74
C ASP A 260 -11.45 -2.73 -8.34
N ILE A 261 -10.30 -3.20 -8.80
CA ILE A 261 -9.80 -4.54 -8.52
C ILE A 261 -8.90 -4.43 -7.28
N PRO A 262 -9.17 -5.20 -6.20
CA PRO A 262 -8.31 -5.20 -5.04
C PRO A 262 -6.98 -5.90 -5.34
N GLU A 263 -5.93 -5.52 -4.64
CA GLU A 263 -4.72 -6.34 -4.59
C GLU A 263 -5.05 -7.72 -4.02
N TYR A 264 -4.42 -8.77 -4.59
CA TYR A 264 -4.62 -10.12 -4.08
C TYR A 264 -4.05 -10.25 -2.67
N PRO A 265 -4.87 -10.63 -1.69
CA PRO A 265 -4.43 -10.68 -0.29
C PRO A 265 -3.31 -11.70 -0.08
N THR A 266 -2.17 -11.23 0.40
CA THR A 266 -1.02 -12.06 0.82
C THR A 266 -0.83 -11.95 2.32
N PHE A 267 -0.23 -12.96 2.94
CA PHE A 267 0.08 -12.99 4.37
C PHE A 267 1.40 -13.72 4.60
N HIS A 268 2.49 -12.97 4.62
CA HIS A 268 3.85 -13.50 4.76
C HIS A 268 4.32 -13.54 6.21
N GLU A 269 3.66 -12.83 7.12
CA GLU A 269 4.04 -12.65 8.51
C GLU A 269 4.09 -13.96 9.31
N MET A 270 3.44 -15.02 8.81
CA MET A 270 3.57 -16.37 9.39
C MET A 270 5.01 -16.90 9.39
N THR A 271 5.82 -16.48 8.41
CA THR A 271 7.19 -16.95 8.25
C THR A 271 8.21 -16.16 9.06
N THR A 272 7.75 -15.14 9.81
CA THR A 272 8.62 -14.37 10.71
C THR A 272 9.36 -15.30 11.64
N PRO A 273 10.71 -15.26 11.68
CA PRO A 273 11.50 -16.18 12.51
C PRO A 273 11.43 -15.78 13.97
N VAL A 274 11.17 -16.78 14.81
CA VAL A 274 11.06 -16.65 16.28
C VAL A 274 12.11 -17.55 16.94
N SER A 275 12.85 -17.01 17.87
CA SER A 275 13.81 -17.78 18.69
C SER A 275 13.14 -18.33 19.94
N VAL A 276 13.05 -19.65 20.05
CA VAL A 276 12.47 -20.39 21.18
C VAL A 276 13.50 -21.38 21.70
N ASN A 277 13.93 -21.24 22.94
CA ASN A 277 14.90 -22.13 23.61
C ASN A 277 16.20 -22.39 22.82
N GLY A 278 16.64 -21.44 21.99
CA GLY A 278 17.83 -21.56 21.13
C GLY A 278 17.57 -22.05 19.72
N ASP A 279 16.38 -22.58 19.46
CA ASP A 279 15.94 -22.97 18.11
C ASP A 279 15.26 -21.81 17.39
N THR A 280 15.27 -21.84 16.06
CA THR A 280 14.50 -20.89 15.22
C THR A 280 13.30 -21.60 14.63
N VAL A 281 12.12 -21.12 14.98
CA VAL A 281 10.81 -21.56 14.46
C VAL A 281 10.12 -20.39 13.75
N THR A 282 8.97 -20.61 13.13
CA THR A 282 8.19 -19.52 12.54
C THR A 282 7.16 -18.97 13.53
N LEU A 283 6.74 -17.72 13.35
CA LEU A 283 5.65 -17.11 14.15
C LEU A 283 4.35 -17.92 14.01
N GLY A 284 4.10 -18.48 12.82
CA GLY A 284 2.98 -19.39 12.58
C GLY A 284 3.05 -20.67 13.41
N ASP A 285 4.24 -21.18 13.75
CA ASP A 285 4.37 -22.40 14.58
C ASP A 285 4.01 -22.14 16.04
N VAL A 286 4.25 -20.94 16.53
CA VAL A 286 4.05 -20.57 17.94
C VAL A 286 2.77 -19.78 18.22
N SER A 287 2.05 -19.33 17.18
CA SER A 287 0.83 -18.53 17.31
C SER A 287 -0.33 -19.09 16.48
N ASN A 288 -1.37 -19.56 17.17
CA ASN A 288 -2.63 -19.93 16.53
C ASN A 288 -3.43 -18.70 16.03
N LEU A 289 -3.27 -17.54 16.69
CA LEU A 289 -3.88 -16.28 16.24
C LEU A 289 -3.38 -15.89 14.87
N VAL A 290 -2.06 -15.96 14.64
CA VAL A 290 -1.44 -15.64 13.35
C VAL A 290 -1.92 -16.57 12.23
N LYS A 291 -2.13 -17.86 12.51
CA LYS A 291 -2.76 -18.79 11.56
C LYS A 291 -4.19 -18.36 11.19
N THR A 292 -4.99 -17.99 12.19
CA THR A 292 -6.38 -17.53 11.98
C THR A 292 -6.41 -16.24 11.15
N LEU A 293 -5.49 -15.30 11.38
CA LEU A 293 -5.40 -14.07 10.59
C LEU A 293 -5.05 -14.34 9.12
N LYS A 294 -4.20 -15.34 8.85
CA LYS A 294 -3.93 -15.78 7.48
C LYS A 294 -5.20 -16.25 6.77
N ASP A 295 -6.02 -17.04 7.42
CA ASP A 295 -7.26 -17.56 6.84
C ASP A 295 -8.28 -16.44 6.62
N ALA A 296 -8.27 -15.43 7.50
CA ALA A 296 -9.15 -14.26 7.42
C ALA A 296 -8.73 -13.19 6.40
N ARG A 297 -7.57 -13.33 5.70
CA ARG A 297 -7.02 -12.30 4.81
C ARG A 297 -7.94 -11.86 3.67
N PHE A 298 -8.86 -12.72 3.24
CA PHE A 298 -9.82 -12.44 2.16
C PHE A 298 -11.11 -11.75 2.63
N ASN A 299 -11.31 -11.55 3.93
CA ASN A 299 -12.58 -11.04 4.45
C ASN A 299 -13.01 -9.67 3.89
N HIS A 300 -12.06 -8.89 3.36
CA HIS A 300 -12.29 -7.53 2.87
C HIS A 300 -11.76 -7.30 1.45
N ALA A 301 -11.52 -8.38 0.70
CA ALA A 301 -11.05 -8.32 -0.67
C ALA A 301 -12.23 -8.41 -1.65
N ASP A 302 -12.82 -7.27 -1.98
CA ASP A 302 -13.92 -7.19 -2.93
C ASP A 302 -13.49 -6.45 -4.20
N LEU A 303 -13.80 -7.03 -5.37
CA LEU A 303 -13.84 -6.27 -6.62
C LEU A 303 -15.09 -5.42 -6.61
N CYS A 304 -14.99 -4.14 -6.93
CA CYS A 304 -16.12 -3.22 -6.90
C CYS A 304 -16.27 -2.46 -8.22
N ILE A 305 -17.53 -2.07 -8.54
CA ILE A 305 -17.83 -1.17 -9.64
C ILE A 305 -18.53 0.07 -9.07
N TYR A 306 -18.08 1.24 -9.52
CA TYR A 306 -18.59 2.52 -9.05
C TYR A 306 -19.13 3.36 -10.20
N LEU A 307 -20.24 4.04 -9.95
CA LEU A 307 -20.90 5.00 -10.86
C LEU A 307 -21.34 6.26 -10.11
N PRO A 308 -21.48 7.42 -10.79
CA PRO A 308 -22.20 8.56 -10.24
C PRO A 308 -23.63 8.15 -9.82
N GLU A 309 -24.12 8.72 -8.73
CA GLU A 309 -25.44 8.39 -8.16
C GLU A 309 -26.58 8.42 -9.18
N GLN A 310 -26.56 9.37 -10.10
CA GLN A 310 -27.57 9.52 -11.14
C GLN A 310 -27.70 8.34 -12.11
N TYR A 311 -26.70 7.47 -12.18
CA TYR A 311 -26.68 6.27 -13.03
C TYR A 311 -26.83 4.97 -12.23
N ALA A 312 -26.95 5.03 -10.91
CA ALA A 312 -26.97 3.85 -10.05
C ALA A 312 -28.18 2.93 -10.36
N ASP A 313 -29.34 3.51 -10.63
CA ASP A 313 -30.54 2.74 -10.95
C ASP A 313 -30.45 1.99 -12.29
N HIS A 314 -29.68 2.50 -13.26
CA HIS A 314 -29.43 1.82 -14.53
C HIS A 314 -28.64 0.53 -14.31
N ALA A 315 -27.73 0.54 -13.35
CA ALA A 315 -26.87 -0.59 -13.00
C ALA A 315 -27.64 -1.78 -12.38
N LEU A 316 -28.80 -1.56 -11.76
CA LEU A 316 -29.60 -2.62 -11.13
C LEU A 316 -30.11 -3.68 -12.12
N LYS A 317 -30.13 -3.38 -13.41
CA LYS A 317 -30.63 -4.25 -14.47
C LYS A 317 -29.55 -5.07 -15.15
N LEU A 318 -28.27 -4.78 -14.87
CA LEU A 318 -27.13 -5.39 -15.56
C LEU A 318 -26.53 -6.54 -14.73
N ASN A 319 -26.25 -7.63 -15.43
CA ASN A 319 -25.45 -8.73 -14.85
C ASN A 319 -23.96 -8.46 -15.05
N PHE A 320 -23.31 -7.82 -14.09
CA PHE A 320 -21.89 -7.46 -14.16
C PHE A 320 -20.96 -8.68 -14.26
N GLN A 321 -21.38 -9.84 -13.78
CA GLN A 321 -20.55 -11.06 -13.77
C GLN A 321 -20.22 -11.53 -15.19
N GLU A 322 -21.09 -11.29 -16.17
CA GLU A 322 -20.86 -11.63 -17.57
C GLU A 322 -19.68 -10.87 -18.19
N TYR A 323 -19.36 -9.68 -17.69
CA TYR A 323 -18.26 -8.84 -18.20
C TYR A 323 -16.93 -9.15 -17.51
N LEU A 324 -16.98 -9.68 -16.29
CA LEU A 324 -15.77 -9.84 -15.46
C LEU A 324 -14.97 -11.10 -15.80
N GLU A 325 -15.56 -12.10 -16.50
CA GLU A 325 -14.89 -13.35 -16.93
C GLU A 325 -14.03 -13.99 -15.82
N ILE A 326 -14.43 -13.87 -14.56
CA ILE A 326 -13.77 -14.55 -13.45
C ILE A 326 -14.35 -15.96 -13.39
N PRO A 327 -13.55 -17.01 -13.59
CA PRO A 327 -14.03 -18.39 -13.45
C PRO A 327 -14.56 -18.62 -12.03
N ASP A 328 -15.64 -19.36 -11.92
CA ASP A 328 -16.18 -19.86 -10.65
C ASP A 328 -15.16 -20.75 -9.93
#